data_20fd8676cd9f996e52b40f2ac4897011
#
_entry.id   20fd8676cd9f996e52b40f2ac4897011
#
_cell.length_a   1.000
_cell.length_b   1.000
_cell.length_c   1.000
_cell.angle_alpha   90.00
_cell.angle_beta   90.00
_cell.angle_gamma   90.00
#
_symmetry.space_group_name_H-M   'P 1'
#
loop_
_entity.id
_entity.type
_entity.pdbx_description
1 polymer ?
#
loop_
_entity_poly.entity_id
_entity_poly.type
_entity_poly.pdbx_seq_one_letter_code
_entity_poly.pdbx_strand_id
1 'polypeptide(L)'
;MEVYTSDNEVWKLSTDESIVLPMGKPVGMRTETGCIYTEIAIRKESNMNKVLETGKVLKLADLLPYQEGRIVNMDLINDEKLKFVIMSFDEGTGLSEHSAPGEALIFALDGNGIIGYEGQEHKIKAGENFKFAKNGKHYVKADGKFKMALLLTLE
;
A
#
# COMPACT_ATOMS: atom_id res chain seq x y z
N MET A 1 -16.33 0.58 9.51
CA MET A 1 -16.67 -0.71 8.83
C MET A 1 -16.43 -1.85 9.81
N GLU A 2 -17.29 -2.85 9.81
CA GLU A 2 -17.05 -4.11 10.52
C GLU A 2 -16.78 -5.21 9.50
N VAL A 3 -15.79 -6.05 9.80
CA VAL A 3 -15.47 -7.27 9.08
C VAL A 3 -15.73 -8.45 10.00
N TYR A 4 -16.35 -9.50 9.51
CA TYR A 4 -16.73 -10.65 10.33
C TYR A 4 -16.58 -11.97 9.57
N THR A 5 -16.37 -13.06 10.32
CA THR A 5 -16.32 -14.42 9.78
C THR A 5 -17.52 -15.24 10.22
N SER A 6 -17.72 -16.41 9.60
CA SER A 6 -18.73 -17.40 10.00
C SER A 6 -18.55 -17.90 11.43
N ASP A 7 -17.34 -17.82 11.99
CA ASP A 7 -17.00 -18.26 13.35
C ASP A 7 -17.27 -17.17 14.41
N ASN A 8 -18.00 -16.09 14.04
CA ASN A 8 -18.30 -14.94 14.89
C ASN A 8 -17.10 -14.10 15.33
N GLU A 9 -15.96 -14.20 14.67
CA GLU A 9 -14.91 -13.21 14.84
C GLU A 9 -15.35 -11.89 14.19
N VAL A 10 -15.13 -10.76 14.86
CA VAL A 10 -15.54 -9.42 14.39
C VAL A 10 -14.41 -8.43 14.62
N TRP A 11 -14.05 -7.69 13.58
CA TRP A 11 -13.08 -6.59 13.63
C TRP A 11 -13.76 -5.29 13.20
N LYS A 12 -13.43 -4.21 13.90
CA LYS A 12 -13.84 -2.85 13.54
C LYS A 12 -12.66 -2.14 12.90
N LEU A 13 -12.89 -1.59 11.70
CA LEU A 13 -11.88 -0.83 10.98
C LEU A 13 -12.36 0.62 10.83
N SER A 14 -11.46 1.54 11.15
CA SER A 14 -11.57 2.98 10.90
C SER A 14 -10.90 3.34 9.58
N THR A 15 -10.85 4.63 9.25
CA THR A 15 -10.12 5.15 8.08
C THR A 15 -8.64 4.81 8.17
N ASP A 16 -8.03 4.47 7.05
CA ASP A 16 -6.62 4.11 6.88
C ASP A 16 -6.16 2.84 7.61
N GLU A 17 -7.10 2.09 8.19
CA GLU A 17 -6.80 0.80 8.81
C GLU A 17 -6.93 -0.35 7.82
N SER A 18 -6.09 -1.35 8.01
CA SER A 18 -6.00 -2.57 7.22
C SER A 18 -6.11 -3.80 8.13
N ILE A 19 -6.55 -4.90 7.58
CA ILE A 19 -6.56 -6.20 8.24
C ILE A 19 -6.18 -7.29 7.26
N VAL A 20 -5.46 -8.29 7.73
CA VAL A 20 -5.22 -9.53 7.00
C VAL A 20 -6.20 -10.58 7.49
N LEU A 21 -6.94 -11.17 6.57
CA LEU A 21 -7.97 -12.16 6.87
C LEU A 21 -7.46 -13.58 6.55
N PRO A 22 -7.91 -14.60 7.29
CA PRO A 22 -7.49 -15.97 7.06
C PRO A 22 -7.99 -16.50 5.71
N MET A 23 -7.13 -17.26 5.01
CA MET A 23 -7.54 -17.92 3.77
C MET A 23 -8.59 -19.02 4.06
N GLY A 24 -9.50 -19.21 3.09
CA GLY A 24 -10.46 -20.31 3.11
C GLY A 24 -11.62 -20.14 4.07
N LYS A 25 -11.73 -19.02 4.80
CA LYS A 25 -12.90 -18.70 5.62
C LYS A 25 -13.81 -17.69 4.88
N PRO A 26 -15.12 -17.89 4.84
CA PRO A 26 -16.05 -16.88 4.38
C PRO A 26 -15.98 -15.62 5.24
N VAL A 27 -15.85 -14.48 4.60
CA VAL A 27 -15.77 -13.16 5.25
C VAL A 27 -16.93 -12.30 4.78
N GLY A 28 -17.60 -11.63 5.72
CA GLY A 28 -18.60 -10.64 5.44
C GLY A 28 -18.14 -9.24 5.91
N MET A 29 -18.72 -8.23 5.31
CA MET A 29 -18.46 -6.84 5.66
C MET A 29 -19.77 -6.09 5.80
N ARG A 30 -19.85 -5.15 6.77
CA ARG A 30 -21.00 -4.25 6.93
C ARG A 30 -20.57 -2.87 7.38
N THR A 31 -21.36 -1.87 7.02
CA THR A 31 -21.16 -0.48 7.39
C THR A 31 -22.51 0.22 7.54
N GLU A 32 -22.62 1.15 8.47
CA GLU A 32 -23.83 1.96 8.66
C GLU A 32 -23.82 3.22 7.78
N THR A 33 -22.64 3.77 7.52
CA THR A 33 -22.48 5.06 6.84
C THR A 33 -21.89 4.96 5.44
N GLY A 34 -21.60 3.74 4.97
CA GLY A 34 -20.86 3.50 3.75
C GLY A 34 -19.35 3.54 3.95
N CYS A 35 -18.61 2.86 3.09
CA CYS A 35 -17.15 2.90 3.04
C CYS A 35 -16.67 2.56 1.63
N ILE A 36 -15.43 2.94 1.34
CA ILE A 36 -14.66 2.47 0.19
C ILE A 36 -13.48 1.70 0.76
N TYR A 37 -13.19 0.53 0.23
CA TYR A 37 -12.05 -0.28 0.64
C TYR A 37 -11.34 -0.89 -0.57
N THR A 38 -10.07 -1.24 -0.38
CA THR A 38 -9.28 -2.00 -1.37
C THR A 38 -9.04 -3.40 -0.83
N GLU A 39 -9.25 -4.41 -1.65
CA GLU A 39 -8.98 -5.80 -1.34
C GLU A 39 -7.84 -6.32 -2.23
N ILE A 40 -6.86 -6.95 -1.61
CA ILE A 40 -5.78 -7.65 -2.29
C ILE A 40 -5.87 -9.13 -1.90
N ALA A 41 -6.29 -9.97 -2.85
CA ALA A 41 -6.41 -11.40 -2.63
C ALA A 41 -5.09 -12.12 -2.97
N ILE A 42 -4.56 -12.88 -2.01
CA ILE A 42 -3.31 -13.62 -2.14
C ILE A 42 -3.61 -15.11 -2.04
N ARG A 43 -2.97 -15.91 -2.89
CA ARG A 43 -3.20 -17.36 -2.94
C ARG A 43 -2.25 -18.18 -2.06
N LYS A 44 -1.14 -17.58 -1.60
CA LYS A 44 -0.12 -18.25 -0.78
C LYS A 44 0.35 -17.35 0.34
N GLU A 45 0.15 -17.76 1.58
CA GLU A 45 0.61 -17.01 2.77
C GLU A 45 2.15 -16.93 2.89
N SER A 46 2.88 -17.89 2.30
CA SER A 46 4.35 -17.99 2.42
C SER A 46 5.10 -16.77 1.88
N ASN A 47 4.44 -15.93 1.07
CA ASN A 47 5.04 -14.75 0.45
C ASN A 47 4.70 -13.43 1.16
N MET A 48 3.98 -13.53 2.30
CA MET A 48 3.66 -12.37 3.13
C MET A 48 4.71 -12.14 4.20
N ASN A 49 4.99 -10.86 4.46
CA ASN A 49 5.83 -10.46 5.57
C ASN A 49 5.14 -10.78 6.90
N LYS A 50 5.90 -11.34 7.85
CA LYS A 50 5.40 -11.74 9.18
C LYS A 50 4.89 -10.57 10.03
N VAL A 51 5.19 -9.32 9.67
CA VAL A 51 4.61 -8.13 10.30
C VAL A 51 3.10 -8.04 10.07
N LEU A 52 2.60 -8.67 9.02
CA LEU A 52 1.18 -8.76 8.69
C LEU A 52 0.56 -9.98 9.37
N GLU A 53 0.22 -9.81 10.64
CA GLU A 53 -0.44 -10.86 11.42
C GLU A 53 -1.92 -10.99 11.03
N THR A 54 -2.36 -12.22 10.78
CA THR A 54 -3.78 -12.53 10.47
C THR A 54 -4.69 -12.14 11.65
N GLY A 55 -5.79 -11.45 11.37
CA GLY A 55 -6.76 -11.02 12.39
C GLY A 55 -6.32 -9.79 13.20
N LYS A 56 -5.23 -9.15 12.84
CA LYS A 56 -4.76 -7.93 13.51
C LYS A 56 -5.02 -6.69 12.65
N VAL A 57 -5.75 -5.75 13.22
CA VAL A 57 -5.96 -4.44 12.60
C VAL A 57 -4.71 -3.58 12.77
N LEU A 58 -4.26 -2.94 11.70
CA LEU A 58 -3.05 -2.11 11.67
C LEU A 58 -3.19 -0.95 10.67
N LYS A 59 -2.33 0.05 10.79
CA LYS A 59 -2.14 1.07 9.75
C LYS A 59 -0.84 0.80 9.01
N LEU A 60 -0.90 0.71 7.68
CA LEU A 60 0.29 0.49 6.86
C LEU A 60 1.33 1.61 7.05
N ALA A 61 0.87 2.85 7.23
CA ALA A 61 1.74 4.00 7.47
C ALA A 61 2.62 3.85 8.73
N ASP A 62 2.17 3.08 9.74
CA ASP A 62 2.89 2.92 11.02
C ASP A 62 3.96 1.83 10.97
N LEU A 63 3.98 1.00 9.92
CA LEU A 63 4.94 -0.09 9.78
C LEU A 63 6.37 0.37 9.51
N LEU A 64 6.56 1.58 8.97
CA LEU A 64 7.88 2.17 8.71
C LEU A 64 8.03 3.54 9.35
N PRO A 65 9.12 3.81 10.07
CA PRO A 65 9.46 5.16 10.52
C PRO A 65 10.00 6.00 9.36
N TYR A 66 9.94 7.32 9.50
CA TYR A 66 10.81 8.22 8.75
C TYR A 66 12.23 8.15 9.30
N GLN A 67 13.23 8.09 8.42
CA GLN A 67 14.64 8.14 8.77
C GLN A 67 15.31 9.31 8.06
N GLU A 68 16.04 10.12 8.82
CA GLU A 68 16.67 11.34 8.33
C GLU A 68 17.53 11.09 7.08
N GLY A 69 17.23 11.83 6.01
CA GLY A 69 17.92 11.79 4.73
C GLY A 69 17.82 10.46 3.97
N ARG A 70 16.86 9.58 4.31
CA ARG A 70 16.76 8.24 3.73
C ARG A 70 15.37 7.91 3.21
N ILE A 71 15.38 6.98 2.26
CA ILE A 71 14.21 6.20 1.87
C ILE A 71 14.32 4.84 2.57
N VAL A 72 13.27 4.45 3.28
CA VAL A 72 13.14 3.12 3.90
C VAL A 72 12.02 2.38 3.22
N ASN A 73 12.22 1.10 2.90
CA ASN A 73 11.20 0.27 2.28
C ASN A 73 11.06 -1.08 2.99
N MET A 74 9.89 -1.70 2.86
CA MET A 74 9.59 -3.03 3.36
C MET A 74 8.65 -3.74 2.38
N ASP A 75 9.06 -4.92 1.92
CA ASP A 75 8.18 -5.79 1.15
C ASP A 75 7.15 -6.42 2.10
N LEU A 76 5.88 -6.14 1.86
CA LEU A 76 4.76 -6.78 2.55
C LEU A 76 4.34 -8.08 1.88
N ILE A 77 4.40 -8.11 0.55
CA ILE A 77 4.19 -9.28 -0.29
C ILE A 77 5.26 -9.26 -1.37
N ASN A 78 5.91 -10.40 -1.55
CA ASN A 78 6.89 -10.57 -2.62
C ASN A 78 6.66 -11.93 -3.29
N ASP A 79 5.98 -11.91 -4.42
CA ASP A 79 5.63 -13.06 -5.24
C ASP A 79 6.15 -12.86 -6.67
N GLU A 80 6.20 -13.91 -7.46
CA GLU A 80 6.62 -13.85 -8.87
C GLU A 80 5.72 -12.95 -9.72
N LYS A 81 4.44 -12.82 -9.35
CA LYS A 81 3.42 -12.06 -10.09
C LYS A 81 2.97 -10.79 -9.42
N LEU A 82 3.28 -10.63 -8.13
CA LEU A 82 2.79 -9.51 -7.33
C LEU A 82 3.84 -9.07 -6.32
N LYS A 83 4.10 -7.77 -6.27
CA LYS A 83 4.84 -7.13 -5.17
C LYS A 83 3.95 -6.08 -4.52
N PHE A 84 3.92 -6.10 -3.20
CA PHE A 84 3.30 -5.05 -2.41
C PHE A 84 4.33 -4.53 -1.40
N VAL A 85 4.76 -3.29 -1.61
CA VAL A 85 5.89 -2.69 -0.89
C VAL A 85 5.41 -1.41 -0.24
N ILE A 86 5.76 -1.18 1.02
CA ILE A 86 5.63 0.14 1.64
C ILE A 86 6.96 0.87 1.62
N MET A 87 6.90 2.19 1.43
CA MET A 87 8.06 3.05 1.35
C MET A 87 7.84 4.33 2.16
N SER A 88 8.86 4.74 2.88
CA SER A 88 8.91 5.97 3.67
C SER A 88 10.03 6.86 3.14
N PHE A 89 9.69 8.06 2.74
CA PHE A 89 10.59 9.07 2.17
C PHE A 89 10.74 10.22 3.15
N ASP A 90 11.96 10.51 3.58
CA ASP A 90 12.23 11.72 4.33
C ASP A 90 12.29 12.95 3.39
N GLU A 91 12.24 14.14 3.96
CA GLU A 91 12.32 15.39 3.22
C GLU A 91 13.56 15.42 2.30
N GLY A 92 13.36 15.86 1.05
CA GLY A 92 14.43 15.96 0.04
C GLY A 92 14.85 14.63 -0.58
N THR A 93 14.22 13.51 -0.22
CA THR A 93 14.51 12.20 -0.83
C THR A 93 13.55 11.86 -1.96
N GLY A 94 13.97 10.97 -2.85
CA GLY A 94 13.15 10.52 -3.98
C GLY A 94 13.81 9.40 -4.77
N LEU A 95 13.01 8.69 -5.53
CA LEU A 95 13.45 7.72 -6.53
C LEU A 95 13.67 8.46 -7.86
N SER A 96 14.81 8.24 -8.48
CA SER A 96 15.10 8.76 -9.83
C SER A 96 14.19 8.14 -10.88
N GLU A 97 14.10 8.78 -12.06
CA GLU A 97 13.30 8.28 -13.16
C GLU A 97 13.69 6.86 -13.56
N HIS A 98 12.72 6.00 -13.65
CA HIS A 98 12.84 4.59 -14.05
C HIS A 98 11.53 4.10 -14.66
N SER A 99 11.48 2.84 -15.05
CA SER A 99 10.26 2.16 -15.49
C SER A 99 10.14 0.80 -14.83
N ALA A 100 8.91 0.32 -14.65
CA ALA A 100 8.63 -1.00 -14.10
C ALA A 100 8.10 -1.94 -15.21
N PRO A 101 8.42 -3.25 -15.17
CA PRO A 101 7.99 -4.21 -16.18
C PRO A 101 6.50 -4.59 -16.09
N GLY A 102 5.79 -4.09 -15.10
CA GLY A 102 4.37 -4.34 -14.86
C GLY A 102 3.58 -3.06 -14.62
N GLU A 103 2.29 -3.20 -14.41
CA GLU A 103 1.44 -2.11 -13.95
C GLU A 103 1.63 -1.87 -12.46
N ALA A 104 1.64 -0.60 -12.05
CA ALA A 104 1.80 -0.25 -10.65
C ALA A 104 0.71 0.72 -10.18
N LEU A 105 0.25 0.52 -8.94
CA LEU A 105 -0.67 1.41 -8.26
C LEU A 105 -0.03 1.91 -6.96
N ILE A 106 0.05 3.23 -6.82
CA ILE A 106 0.49 3.89 -5.60
C ILE A 106 -0.73 4.22 -4.73
N PHE A 107 -0.61 3.94 -3.45
CA PHE A 107 -1.49 4.42 -2.39
C PHE A 107 -0.67 5.37 -1.52
N ALA A 108 -1.00 6.66 -1.52
CA ALA A 108 -0.38 7.62 -0.61
C ALA A 108 -0.92 7.39 0.81
N LEU A 109 -0.04 7.03 1.75
CA LEU A 109 -0.40 6.62 3.10
C LEU A 109 -0.26 7.75 4.12
N ASP A 110 0.74 8.64 3.95
CA ASP A 110 1.02 9.74 4.86
C ASP A 110 1.82 10.83 4.14
N GLY A 111 1.58 12.11 4.51
CA GLY A 111 2.29 13.26 3.96
C GLY A 111 1.95 13.58 2.50
N ASN A 112 2.90 14.20 1.80
CA ASN A 112 2.74 14.67 0.43
C ASN A 112 3.91 14.19 -0.45
N GLY A 113 3.61 13.89 -1.71
CA GLY A 113 4.60 13.49 -2.70
C GLY A 113 4.39 14.18 -4.04
N ILE A 114 5.41 14.11 -4.88
CA ILE A 114 5.38 14.49 -6.28
C ILE A 114 5.68 13.26 -7.12
N ILE A 115 4.78 12.93 -8.01
CA ILE A 115 4.94 11.85 -8.98
C ILE A 115 5.24 12.47 -10.34
N GLY A 116 6.41 12.18 -10.89
CA GLY A 116 6.69 12.40 -12.31
C GLY A 116 6.23 11.21 -13.12
N TYR A 117 5.43 11.42 -14.14
CA TYR A 117 4.95 10.37 -15.03
C TYR A 117 4.86 10.88 -16.47
N GLU A 118 5.55 10.20 -17.38
CA GLU A 118 5.59 10.54 -18.81
C GLU A 118 5.87 12.05 -19.06
N GLY A 119 6.83 12.61 -18.30
CA GLY A 119 7.26 14.00 -18.43
C GLY A 119 6.36 15.04 -17.75
N GLN A 120 5.33 14.62 -17.01
CA GLN A 120 4.45 15.51 -16.25
C GLN A 120 4.58 15.25 -14.74
N GLU A 121 4.45 16.32 -13.95
CA GLU A 121 4.43 16.22 -12.48
C GLU A 121 3.00 16.26 -11.95
N HIS A 122 2.72 15.38 -10.99
CA HIS A 122 1.45 15.26 -10.30
C HIS A 122 1.71 15.30 -8.79
N LYS A 123 1.06 16.23 -8.09
CA LYS A 123 1.06 16.23 -6.63
C LYS A 123 0.10 15.16 -6.13
N ILE A 124 0.52 14.44 -5.09
CA ILE A 124 -0.27 13.42 -4.41
C ILE A 124 -0.16 13.61 -2.91
N LYS A 125 -1.24 13.38 -2.18
CA LYS A 125 -1.30 13.46 -0.71
C LYS A 125 -1.94 12.22 -0.12
N ALA A 126 -1.78 12.02 1.16
CA ALA A 126 -2.40 10.93 1.92
C ALA A 126 -3.88 10.72 1.54
N GLY A 127 -4.26 9.46 1.29
CA GLY A 127 -5.60 9.06 0.85
C GLY A 127 -5.82 9.09 -0.67
N GLU A 128 -4.87 9.59 -1.46
CA GLU A 128 -4.94 9.59 -2.94
C GLU A 128 -4.16 8.42 -3.54
N ASN A 129 -4.50 8.07 -4.79
CA ASN A 129 -3.89 6.97 -5.52
C ASN A 129 -3.42 7.43 -6.90
N PHE A 130 -2.37 6.77 -7.42
CA PHE A 130 -1.86 7.02 -8.76
C PHE A 130 -1.46 5.72 -9.45
N LYS A 131 -1.83 5.55 -10.73
CA LYS A 131 -1.51 4.35 -11.52
C LYS A 131 -0.41 4.66 -12.53
N PHE A 132 0.59 3.76 -12.59
CA PHE A 132 1.55 3.70 -13.69
C PHE A 132 1.21 2.55 -14.64
N ALA A 133 1.26 2.81 -15.93
CA ALA A 133 1.21 1.76 -16.93
C ALA A 133 2.54 1.00 -17.01
N LYS A 134 2.49 -0.23 -17.49
CA LYS A 134 3.68 -1.06 -17.78
C LYS A 134 4.68 -0.28 -18.64
N ASN A 135 5.94 -0.27 -18.22
CA ASN A 135 7.06 0.43 -18.85
C ASN A 135 6.94 1.96 -18.91
N GLY A 136 5.91 2.57 -18.30
CA GLY A 136 5.80 4.03 -18.20
C GLY A 136 6.94 4.62 -17.37
N LYS A 137 7.59 5.69 -17.89
CA LYS A 137 8.67 6.38 -17.18
C LYS A 137 8.11 7.19 -16.02
N HIS A 138 8.65 6.96 -14.85
CA HIS A 138 8.17 7.62 -13.63
C HIS A 138 9.26 7.83 -12.59
N TYR A 139 9.02 8.81 -11.71
CA TYR A 139 9.78 9.02 -10.49
C TYR A 139 8.85 9.42 -9.34
N VAL A 140 9.35 9.34 -8.13
CA VAL A 140 8.63 9.75 -6.92
C VAL A 140 9.56 10.59 -6.05
N LYS A 141 9.09 11.74 -5.58
CA LYS A 141 9.81 12.60 -4.63
C LYS A 141 8.93 12.93 -3.43
N ALA A 142 9.54 13.07 -2.27
CA ALA A 142 8.87 13.65 -1.11
C ALA A 142 8.67 15.17 -1.29
N ASP A 143 7.48 15.67 -0.96
CA ASP A 143 7.17 17.10 -0.80
C ASP A 143 6.99 17.34 0.70
N GLY A 144 8.11 17.53 1.43
CA GLY A 144 8.23 17.31 2.86
C GLY A 144 8.50 15.84 3.16
N LYS A 145 7.68 15.21 4.02
CA LYS A 145 7.75 13.77 4.31
C LYS A 145 6.61 13.03 3.60
N PHE A 146 6.88 11.83 3.11
CA PHE A 146 5.91 11.06 2.34
C PHE A 146 6.00 9.55 2.62
N LYS A 147 4.85 8.88 2.79
CA LYS A 147 4.78 7.42 2.79
C LYS A 147 3.79 6.94 1.75
N MET A 148 4.15 5.86 1.10
CA MET A 148 3.28 5.21 0.12
C MET A 148 3.35 3.69 0.23
N ALA A 149 2.28 3.03 -0.23
CA ALA A 149 2.32 1.63 -0.63
C ALA A 149 2.33 1.54 -2.15
N LEU A 150 3.11 0.62 -2.68
CA LEU A 150 3.22 0.30 -4.11
C LEU A 150 2.75 -1.12 -4.34
N LEU A 151 1.68 -1.29 -5.09
CA LEU A 151 1.22 -2.57 -5.63
C LEU A 151 1.73 -2.68 -7.07
N LEU A 152 2.58 -3.64 -7.35
CA LEU A 152 3.16 -3.90 -8.67
C LEU A 152 2.73 -5.30 -9.13
N THR A 153 2.05 -5.38 -10.28
CA THR A 153 1.74 -6.64 -10.95
C THR A 153 2.85 -6.98 -11.93
N LEU A 154 3.33 -8.21 -11.88
CA LEU A 154 4.35 -8.75 -12.78
C LEU A 154 3.70 -9.79 -13.70
N GLU A 155 3.96 -9.71 -15.00
CA GLU A 155 3.49 -10.69 -15.99
C GLU A 155 4.50 -11.76 -16.25
#